data_c940d660220d29da5b018363b8fdabde
#
_entry.id   c940d660220d29da5b018363b8fdabde
#
_cell.length_a   1.000
_cell.length_b   1.000
_cell.length_c   1.000
_cell.angle_alpha   90.00
_cell.angle_beta   90.00
_cell.angle_gamma   90.00
#
_symmetry.space_group_name_H-M   'P 1'
#
loop_
_entity.id
_entity.type
_entity.pdbx_description
1 polymer ?
#
loop_
_entity_poly.entity_id
_entity_poly.type
_entity_poly.pdbx_seq_one_letter_code
_entity_poly.pdbx_strand_id
1 'polypeptide(L)'
;NNTNYNSAFIGKWHLSGKPSDRNHPNNMGIDYYAGILGGGVSDYFNWTLSKNGQNSNVNQYITSVFTDEAINWINSQNSSWFLCLSYNAPHTPFHLAPTNLHSQGALPSDDVSIEQNPLPYYFSMIEAMDTEIGRLLESIGSDVVNNTTIIFIGDNGTPNQVAQQYNPRRVKGTLYKGGINVPMIVSGNKVNRSND
;
A
#
# COMPACT_ATOMS: atom_id res chain seq x y z
N ASN A 1 4.37 -10.38 -23.28
CA ASN A 1 3.18 -9.59 -23.01
C ASN A 1 2.37 -9.43 -24.32
N ASN A 2 1.21 -10.06 -24.42
CA ASN A 2 0.33 -9.93 -25.60
C ASN A 2 -0.66 -8.75 -25.46
N THR A 3 -0.43 -7.85 -24.53
CA THR A 3 -1.27 -6.68 -24.27
C THR A 3 -0.47 -5.41 -24.60
N ASN A 4 -1.15 -4.39 -25.11
CA ASN A 4 -0.57 -3.06 -25.36
C ASN A 4 -0.48 -2.22 -24.06
N TYR A 5 -0.42 -2.86 -22.89
CA TYR A 5 -0.32 -2.19 -21.60
C TYR A 5 1.10 -2.26 -21.05
N ASN A 6 1.63 -1.13 -20.66
CA ASN A 6 2.79 -1.08 -19.76
C ASN A 6 2.36 -1.46 -18.36
N SER A 7 3.14 -2.28 -17.67
CA SER A 7 2.78 -2.80 -16.35
C SER A 7 3.75 -2.34 -15.27
N ALA A 8 3.19 -1.93 -14.12
CA ALA A 8 3.98 -1.70 -12.91
C ALA A 8 3.39 -2.41 -11.70
N PHE A 9 4.25 -2.82 -10.82
CA PHE A 9 3.92 -3.23 -9.47
C PHE A 9 4.78 -2.42 -8.49
N ILE A 10 4.13 -1.61 -7.66
CA ILE A 10 4.81 -0.74 -6.70
C ILE A 10 4.34 -1.12 -5.30
N GLY A 11 5.29 -1.38 -4.39
CA GLY A 11 4.98 -1.76 -3.03
C GLY A 11 5.37 -3.18 -2.65
N LYS A 12 4.60 -3.80 -1.76
CA LYS A 12 4.83 -5.13 -1.21
C LYS A 12 4.59 -6.21 -2.27
N TRP A 13 5.64 -6.99 -2.61
CA TRP A 13 5.56 -8.10 -3.57
C TRP A 13 5.11 -9.41 -2.93
N HIS A 14 5.87 -9.92 -1.99
CA HIS A 14 5.65 -11.15 -1.18
C HIS A 14 5.33 -12.42 -1.99
N LEU A 15 5.70 -12.49 -3.26
CA LEU A 15 5.46 -13.66 -4.12
C LEU A 15 6.74 -14.45 -4.44
N SER A 16 7.94 -13.90 -4.15
CA SER A 16 9.19 -14.64 -4.30
C SER A 16 9.42 -15.54 -3.09
N GLY A 17 9.76 -16.80 -3.33
CA GLY A 17 10.14 -17.72 -2.25
C GLY A 17 11.47 -17.36 -1.56
N LYS A 18 12.24 -16.41 -2.14
CA LYS A 18 13.53 -15.93 -1.63
C LYS A 18 13.60 -14.42 -1.77
N PRO A 19 13.71 -13.66 -0.65
CA PRO A 19 13.87 -12.20 -0.70
C PRO A 19 15.15 -11.74 -1.45
N SER A 20 16.09 -12.65 -1.69
CA SER A 20 17.30 -12.37 -2.46
C SER A 20 17.08 -12.39 -3.99
N ASP A 21 15.97 -12.90 -4.48
CA ASP A 21 15.62 -12.89 -5.91
C ASP A 21 15.05 -11.53 -6.32
N ARG A 22 15.95 -10.58 -6.52
CA ARG A 22 15.63 -9.17 -6.79
C ARG A 22 14.92 -8.95 -8.11
N ASN A 23 15.11 -9.86 -9.08
CA ASN A 23 14.51 -9.78 -10.40
C ASN A 23 13.20 -10.56 -10.51
N HIS A 24 12.74 -11.20 -9.42
CA HIS A 24 11.53 -12.02 -9.44
C HIS A 24 10.31 -11.31 -10.03
N PRO A 25 9.99 -10.05 -9.65
CA PRO A 25 8.86 -9.34 -10.25
C PRO A 25 9.00 -9.19 -11.77
N ASN A 26 10.17 -8.79 -12.25
CA ASN A 26 10.44 -8.63 -13.68
C ASN A 26 10.42 -9.98 -14.42
N ASN A 27 10.94 -11.05 -13.82
CA ASN A 27 10.88 -12.41 -14.38
C ASN A 27 9.43 -12.94 -14.45
N MET A 28 8.53 -12.44 -13.61
CA MET A 28 7.10 -12.74 -13.67
C MET A 28 6.32 -11.87 -14.68
N GLY A 29 7.01 -11.02 -15.43
CA GLY A 29 6.43 -10.23 -16.51
C GLY A 29 5.98 -8.82 -16.14
N ILE A 30 6.40 -8.30 -14.98
CA ILE A 30 6.20 -6.90 -14.59
C ILE A 30 7.29 -6.04 -15.25
N ASP A 31 6.89 -5.04 -16.04
CA ASP A 31 7.84 -4.18 -16.76
C ASP A 31 8.59 -3.22 -15.80
N TYR A 32 7.89 -2.73 -14.77
CA TYR A 32 8.47 -1.85 -13.76
C TYR A 32 8.11 -2.32 -12.35
N TYR A 33 9.10 -2.50 -11.52
CA TYR A 33 8.95 -2.85 -10.11
C TYR A 33 9.69 -1.88 -9.21
N ALA A 34 9.02 -1.38 -8.16
CA ALA A 34 9.64 -0.62 -7.08
C ALA A 34 8.96 -0.97 -5.75
N GLY A 35 9.68 -1.57 -4.79
CA GLY A 35 9.03 -1.97 -3.54
C GLY A 35 9.87 -2.84 -2.63
N ILE A 36 9.20 -3.58 -1.77
CA ILE A 36 9.79 -4.57 -0.88
C ILE A 36 9.47 -5.99 -1.36
N LEU A 37 10.49 -6.83 -1.50
CA LEU A 37 10.32 -8.21 -1.97
C LEU A 37 9.67 -9.12 -0.92
N GLY A 38 9.88 -8.81 0.36
CA GLY A 38 9.32 -9.56 1.49
C GLY A 38 7.90 -9.19 1.87
N GLY A 39 7.40 -9.84 2.93
CA GLY A 39 6.04 -9.64 3.44
C GLY A 39 5.83 -8.40 4.29
N GLY A 40 6.89 -7.69 4.68
CA GLY A 40 6.85 -6.50 5.52
C GLY A 40 8.23 -5.91 5.72
N VAL A 41 8.29 -4.84 6.48
CA VAL A 41 9.51 -4.15 6.90
C VAL A 41 9.58 -4.13 8.43
N SER A 42 10.78 -4.04 8.97
CA SER A 42 11.01 -3.83 10.41
C SER A 42 10.87 -2.35 10.83
N ASP A 43 11.04 -1.44 9.87
CA ASP A 43 10.96 0.00 10.09
C ASP A 43 10.38 0.66 8.83
N TYR A 44 9.35 1.49 9.00
CA TYR A 44 8.69 2.22 7.92
C TYR A 44 9.45 3.48 7.46
N PHE A 45 10.44 3.90 8.24
CA PHE A 45 11.24 5.10 7.97
C PHE A 45 12.68 4.80 7.55
N ASN A 46 13.15 3.55 7.77
CA ASN A 46 14.48 3.10 7.37
C ASN A 46 14.40 1.66 6.84
N TRP A 47 14.42 1.52 5.53
CA TRP A 47 14.15 0.26 4.84
C TRP A 47 14.89 0.15 3.52
N THR A 48 14.83 -1.02 2.89
CA THR A 48 15.47 -1.27 1.60
C THR A 48 14.43 -1.26 0.48
N LEU A 49 14.56 -0.34 -0.47
CA LEU A 49 13.84 -0.33 -1.74
C LEU A 49 14.55 -1.24 -2.74
N SER A 50 13.79 -2.17 -3.32
CA SER A 50 14.21 -2.93 -4.50
C SER A 50 13.50 -2.36 -5.72
N LYS A 51 14.28 -1.89 -6.72
CA LYS A 51 13.77 -1.28 -7.94
C LYS A 51 14.42 -1.94 -9.15
N ASN A 52 13.63 -2.69 -9.93
CA ASN A 52 14.11 -3.43 -11.12
C ASN A 52 15.43 -4.15 -10.88
N GLY A 53 15.51 -4.96 -9.82
CA GLY A 53 16.67 -5.73 -9.46
C GLY A 53 17.79 -5.00 -8.70
N GLN A 54 17.68 -3.68 -8.51
CA GLN A 54 18.65 -2.88 -7.75
C GLN A 54 18.09 -2.55 -6.37
N ASN A 55 18.94 -2.65 -5.34
CA ASN A 55 18.57 -2.29 -3.97
C ASN A 55 19.21 -0.96 -3.55
N SER A 56 18.46 -0.15 -2.82
CA SER A 56 18.94 1.07 -2.17
C SER A 56 18.34 1.20 -0.77
N ASN A 57 19.09 1.79 0.15
CA ASN A 57 18.56 2.14 1.46
C ASN A 57 17.78 3.46 1.36
N VAL A 58 16.61 3.51 1.99
CA VAL A 58 15.70 4.65 2.00
C VAL A 58 15.41 5.05 3.43
N ASN A 59 15.61 6.34 3.75
CA ASN A 59 15.34 6.94 5.06
C ASN A 59 14.14 7.90 4.99
N GLN A 60 13.08 7.47 4.33
CA GLN A 60 11.83 8.19 4.15
C GLN A 60 10.66 7.27 4.41
N TYR A 61 9.50 7.84 4.72
CA TYR A 61 8.29 7.08 5.01
C TYR A 61 7.85 6.25 3.80
N ILE A 62 7.77 4.94 3.99
CA ILE A 62 7.58 3.97 2.89
C ILE A 62 6.31 4.24 2.07
N THR A 63 5.21 4.64 2.74
CA THR A 63 3.93 4.93 2.07
C THR A 63 4.08 6.10 1.10
N SER A 64 4.76 7.18 1.53
CA SER A 64 5.02 8.34 0.67
C SER A 64 5.95 8.00 -0.49
N VAL A 65 6.98 7.19 -0.25
CA VAL A 65 7.90 6.76 -1.31
C VAL A 65 7.19 5.92 -2.38
N PHE A 66 6.30 5.01 -1.98
CA PHE A 66 5.52 4.24 -2.94
C PHE A 66 4.59 5.12 -3.77
N THR A 67 4.01 6.14 -3.15
CA THR A 67 3.21 7.16 -3.86
C THR A 67 4.06 7.94 -4.85
N ASP A 68 5.25 8.39 -4.47
CA ASP A 68 6.18 9.10 -5.35
C ASP A 68 6.59 8.24 -6.56
N GLU A 69 6.92 6.98 -6.33
CA GLU A 69 7.24 6.01 -7.39
C GLU A 69 6.04 5.82 -8.35
N ALA A 70 4.81 5.76 -7.82
CA ALA A 70 3.60 5.63 -8.62
C ALA A 70 3.34 6.88 -9.46
N ILE A 71 3.42 8.07 -8.88
CA ILE A 71 3.26 9.35 -9.59
C ILE A 71 4.29 9.47 -10.70
N ASN A 72 5.57 9.25 -10.41
CA ASN A 72 6.65 9.35 -11.38
C ASN A 72 6.47 8.35 -12.52
N TRP A 73 6.08 7.12 -12.20
CA TRP A 73 5.87 6.09 -13.21
C TRP A 73 4.66 6.41 -14.10
N ILE A 74 3.51 6.77 -13.54
CA ILE A 74 2.30 7.12 -14.31
C ILE A 74 2.59 8.31 -15.23
N ASN A 75 3.22 9.36 -14.73
CA ASN A 75 3.53 10.57 -15.50
C ASN A 75 4.54 10.32 -16.63
N SER A 76 5.28 9.22 -16.60
CA SER A 76 6.19 8.82 -17.67
C SER A 76 5.49 8.00 -18.79
N GLN A 77 4.21 7.62 -18.62
CA GLN A 77 3.52 6.77 -19.57
C GLN A 77 2.91 7.59 -20.72
N ASN A 78 3.09 7.09 -21.94
CA ASN A 78 2.51 7.66 -23.16
C ASN A 78 1.51 6.69 -23.85
N SER A 79 1.19 5.58 -23.19
CA SER A 79 0.28 4.54 -23.69
C SER A 79 -0.56 3.98 -22.55
N SER A 80 -1.48 3.08 -22.83
CA SER A 80 -2.29 2.40 -21.81
C SER A 80 -1.40 1.66 -20.81
N TRP A 81 -1.77 1.71 -19.54
CA TRP A 81 -0.99 1.13 -18.47
C TRP A 81 -1.85 0.41 -17.41
N PHE A 82 -1.20 -0.47 -16.68
CA PHE A 82 -1.73 -1.15 -15.50
C PHE A 82 -0.77 -0.95 -14.33
N LEU A 83 -1.25 -0.42 -13.23
CA LEU A 83 -0.50 -0.27 -11.99
C LEU A 83 -1.17 -1.07 -10.88
N CYS A 84 -0.40 -1.94 -10.22
CA CYS A 84 -0.74 -2.48 -8.91
C CYS A 84 0.07 -1.73 -7.85
N LEU A 85 -0.58 -0.87 -7.07
CA LEU A 85 0.03 -0.14 -5.96
C LEU A 85 -0.31 -0.85 -4.65
N SER A 86 0.63 -1.65 -4.16
CA SER A 86 0.46 -2.50 -2.98
C SER A 86 1.12 -1.88 -1.76
N TYR A 87 0.41 -0.98 -1.09
CA TYR A 87 0.90 -0.34 0.13
C TYR A 87 1.20 -1.35 1.24
N ASN A 88 2.23 -1.07 2.02
CA ASN A 88 2.56 -1.86 3.19
C ASN A 88 1.69 -1.51 4.40
N ALA A 89 1.26 -0.26 4.50
CA ALA A 89 0.34 0.21 5.53
C ALA A 89 -1.05 -0.45 5.36
N PRO A 90 -1.76 -0.77 6.45
CA PRO A 90 -1.36 -0.60 7.85
C PRO A 90 -0.81 -1.88 8.51
N HIS A 91 0.08 -2.62 7.84
CA HIS A 91 0.74 -3.81 8.39
C HIS A 91 1.70 -3.44 9.54
N THR A 92 1.89 -4.34 10.49
CA THR A 92 2.89 -4.19 11.57
C THR A 92 4.32 -4.03 11.04
N PRO A 93 5.23 -3.36 11.80
CA PRO A 93 5.04 -2.77 13.13
C PRO A 93 4.14 -1.53 13.08
N PHE A 94 3.23 -1.40 14.08
CA PHE A 94 2.47 -0.17 14.21
C PHE A 94 3.40 0.97 14.64
N HIS A 95 3.12 2.17 14.15
CA HIS A 95 3.92 3.35 14.40
C HIS A 95 3.06 4.60 14.20
N LEU A 96 3.53 5.73 14.70
CA LEU A 96 2.95 7.02 14.37
C LEU A 96 3.42 7.44 12.97
N ALA A 97 2.50 7.60 12.03
CA ALA A 97 2.81 8.13 10.71
C ALA A 97 3.28 9.60 10.78
N PRO A 98 3.87 10.18 9.73
CA PRO A 98 4.22 11.60 9.70
C PRO A 98 3.01 12.49 10.02
N THR A 99 3.19 13.46 10.92
CA THR A 99 2.11 14.26 11.53
C THR A 99 1.26 15.06 10.54
N ASN A 100 1.79 15.37 9.38
CA ASN A 100 1.06 16.04 8.31
C ASN A 100 0.17 15.11 7.48
N LEU A 101 0.21 13.79 7.73
CA LEU A 101 -0.54 12.79 6.97
C LEU A 101 -1.72 12.18 7.77
N HIS A 102 -1.91 12.57 9.03
CA HIS A 102 -2.98 12.00 9.87
C HIS A 102 -3.54 13.03 10.88
N SER A 103 -4.71 12.71 11.45
CA SER A 103 -5.42 13.56 12.42
C SER A 103 -5.36 13.06 13.86
N GLN A 104 -4.61 11.98 14.14
CA GLN A 104 -4.60 11.32 15.47
C GLN A 104 -3.89 12.15 16.58
N GLY A 105 -3.31 13.30 16.22
CA GLY A 105 -2.62 14.19 17.16
C GLY A 105 -1.22 13.71 17.52
N ALA A 106 -0.64 14.35 18.54
CA ALA A 106 0.67 14.00 19.05
C ALA A 106 0.56 12.78 20.00
N LEU A 107 1.05 11.65 19.58
CA LEU A 107 1.13 10.42 20.37
C LEU A 107 2.60 10.09 20.67
N PRO A 108 2.89 9.42 21.81
CA PRO A 108 4.22 8.88 22.07
C PRO A 108 4.65 7.92 20.95
N SER A 109 5.93 7.91 20.61
CA SER A 109 6.47 7.05 19.54
C SER A 109 7.27 5.86 20.05
N ASP A 110 7.27 5.62 21.37
CA ASP A 110 7.95 4.49 21.98
C ASP A 110 7.12 3.21 21.87
N ASP A 111 7.81 2.08 21.80
CA ASP A 111 7.21 0.76 21.62
C ASP A 111 6.20 0.39 22.71
N VAL A 112 6.46 0.81 23.96
CA VAL A 112 5.59 0.50 25.10
C VAL A 112 4.23 1.16 24.94
N SER A 113 4.21 2.44 24.58
CA SER A 113 2.97 3.20 24.32
C SER A 113 2.19 2.61 23.14
N ILE A 114 2.90 2.21 22.09
CA ILE A 114 2.29 1.59 20.90
C ILE A 114 1.66 0.24 21.26
N GLU A 115 2.38 -0.62 21.98
CA GLU A 115 1.89 -1.94 22.40
C GLU A 115 0.68 -1.86 23.35
N GLN A 116 0.68 -0.89 24.27
CA GLN A 116 -0.42 -0.69 25.21
C GLN A 116 -1.70 -0.17 24.56
N ASN A 117 -1.58 0.64 23.51
CA ASN A 117 -2.74 1.21 22.81
C ASN A 117 -2.48 1.30 21.29
N PRO A 118 -2.47 0.18 20.55
CA PRO A 118 -2.08 0.16 19.14
C PRO A 118 -3.07 0.82 18.19
N LEU A 119 -4.33 1.01 18.59
CA LEU A 119 -5.41 1.44 17.69
C LEU A 119 -5.21 2.84 17.09
N PRO A 120 -4.83 3.90 17.84
CA PRO A 120 -4.55 5.21 17.25
C PRO A 120 -3.39 5.19 16.24
N TYR A 121 -2.37 4.37 16.47
CA TYR A 121 -1.24 4.21 15.53
C TYR A 121 -1.69 3.50 14.25
N TYR A 122 -2.50 2.46 14.37
CA TYR A 122 -3.12 1.80 13.23
C TYR A 122 -3.97 2.77 12.40
N PHE A 123 -4.76 3.64 13.05
CA PHE A 123 -5.52 4.68 12.36
C PHE A 123 -4.62 5.72 11.72
N SER A 124 -3.53 6.16 12.37
CA SER A 124 -2.59 7.11 11.75
C SER A 124 -1.98 6.56 10.46
N MET A 125 -1.70 5.25 10.41
CA MET A 125 -1.18 4.58 9.20
C MET A 125 -2.23 4.52 8.09
N ILE A 126 -3.49 4.27 8.42
CA ILE A 126 -4.60 4.27 7.44
C ILE A 126 -4.84 5.67 6.89
N GLU A 127 -4.94 6.69 7.76
CA GLU A 127 -5.12 8.07 7.35
C GLU A 127 -3.96 8.58 6.49
N ALA A 128 -2.72 8.20 6.83
CA ALA A 128 -1.56 8.53 6.03
C ALA A 128 -1.63 7.87 4.63
N MET A 129 -2.08 6.64 4.54
CA MET A 129 -2.28 5.96 3.26
C MET A 129 -3.39 6.65 2.44
N ASP A 130 -4.50 7.01 3.06
CA ASP A 130 -5.61 7.72 2.40
C ASP A 130 -5.18 9.09 1.88
N THR A 131 -4.45 9.87 2.71
CA THR A 131 -3.84 11.15 2.33
C THR A 131 -2.91 11.00 1.12
N GLU A 132 -2.07 9.97 1.11
CA GLU A 132 -1.14 9.67 0.02
C GLU A 132 -1.87 9.21 -1.27
N ILE A 133 -2.97 8.48 -1.15
CA ILE A 133 -3.84 8.15 -2.30
C ILE A 133 -4.46 9.44 -2.86
N GLY A 134 -4.95 10.33 -2.01
CA GLY A 134 -5.44 11.65 -2.44
C GLY A 134 -4.37 12.43 -3.21
N ARG A 135 -3.15 12.50 -2.66
CA ARG A 135 -2.00 13.15 -3.31
C ARG A 135 -1.66 12.51 -4.67
N LEU A 136 -1.71 11.19 -4.78
CA LEU A 136 -1.52 10.48 -6.05
C LEU A 136 -2.54 10.95 -7.08
N LEU A 137 -3.83 10.90 -6.75
CA LEU A 137 -4.91 11.23 -7.68
C LEU A 137 -4.86 12.71 -8.13
N GLU A 138 -4.51 13.62 -7.23
CA GLU A 138 -4.29 15.02 -7.56
C GLU A 138 -3.09 15.22 -8.49
N SER A 139 -1.98 14.51 -8.23
CA SER A 139 -0.72 14.68 -8.95
C SER A 139 -0.72 14.14 -10.39
N ILE A 140 -1.55 13.14 -10.69
CA ILE A 140 -1.64 12.57 -12.06
C ILE A 140 -2.64 13.35 -12.95
N GLY A 141 -3.43 14.24 -12.35
CA GLY A 141 -4.34 15.14 -13.06
C GLY A 141 -5.68 14.50 -13.45
N SER A 142 -6.68 15.38 -13.58
CA SER A 142 -8.09 14.97 -13.80
C SER A 142 -8.30 14.17 -15.08
N ASP A 143 -7.58 14.47 -16.16
CA ASP A 143 -7.76 13.77 -17.44
C ASP A 143 -7.31 12.31 -17.34
N VAL A 144 -6.23 12.03 -16.63
CA VAL A 144 -5.76 10.67 -16.37
C VAL A 144 -6.73 9.94 -15.44
N VAL A 145 -7.13 10.57 -14.33
CA VAL A 145 -8.10 10.01 -13.38
C VAL A 145 -9.41 9.65 -14.07
N ASN A 146 -9.97 10.55 -14.88
CA ASN A 146 -11.22 10.34 -15.60
C ASN A 146 -11.16 9.20 -16.63
N ASN A 147 -9.97 8.88 -17.13
CA ASN A 147 -9.76 7.77 -18.07
C ASN A 147 -9.27 6.48 -17.40
N THR A 148 -9.16 6.46 -16.07
CA THR A 148 -8.64 5.33 -15.32
C THR A 148 -9.76 4.63 -14.57
N THR A 149 -9.78 3.30 -14.59
CA THR A 149 -10.56 2.51 -13.62
C THR A 149 -9.70 2.27 -12.40
N ILE A 150 -10.18 2.72 -11.25
CA ILE A 150 -9.49 2.62 -9.96
C ILE A 150 -10.21 1.58 -9.11
N ILE A 151 -9.46 0.62 -8.59
CA ILE A 151 -9.96 -0.40 -7.67
C ILE A 151 -9.13 -0.33 -6.39
N PHE A 152 -9.77 0.03 -5.28
CA PHE A 152 -9.20 -0.10 -3.95
C PHE A 152 -9.74 -1.36 -3.30
N ILE A 153 -8.86 -2.18 -2.74
CA ILE A 153 -9.24 -3.43 -2.08
C ILE A 153 -8.28 -3.74 -0.93
N GLY A 154 -8.82 -4.19 0.20
CA GLY A 154 -7.98 -4.76 1.28
C GLY A 154 -7.51 -6.16 0.92
N ASP A 155 -6.28 -6.50 1.28
CA ASP A 155 -5.69 -7.82 1.01
C ASP A 155 -6.21 -8.89 1.97
N ASN A 156 -6.52 -8.51 3.21
CA ASN A 156 -7.06 -9.38 4.26
C ASN A 156 -7.73 -8.56 5.38
N GLY A 157 -8.33 -9.26 6.33
CA GLY A 157 -8.97 -8.64 7.49
C GLY A 157 -7.97 -8.06 8.50
N THR A 158 -8.54 -7.42 9.52
CA THR A 158 -7.83 -6.67 10.56
C THR A 158 -6.93 -7.56 11.43
N PRO A 159 -5.73 -7.10 11.83
CA PRO A 159 -4.91 -7.77 12.83
C PRO A 159 -5.59 -7.87 14.19
N ASN A 160 -5.25 -8.91 14.96
CA ASN A 160 -5.88 -9.19 16.25
C ASN A 160 -5.70 -8.07 17.31
N GLN A 161 -4.57 -7.37 17.27
CA GLN A 161 -4.26 -6.26 18.19
C GLN A 161 -5.23 -5.09 18.04
N VAL A 162 -5.84 -4.94 16.87
CA VAL A 162 -6.73 -3.83 16.51
C VAL A 162 -8.08 -4.35 15.98
N ALA A 163 -8.55 -5.45 16.54
CA ALA A 163 -9.75 -6.17 16.09
C ALA A 163 -11.08 -5.40 16.27
N GLN A 164 -11.08 -4.34 17.11
CA GLN A 164 -12.25 -3.50 17.41
C GLN A 164 -13.49 -4.32 17.80
N GLN A 165 -14.54 -4.28 16.99
CA GLN A 165 -15.81 -5.00 17.20
C GLN A 165 -15.72 -6.51 16.92
N TYR A 166 -14.66 -6.98 16.28
CA TYR A 166 -14.49 -8.39 15.98
C TYR A 166 -13.84 -9.16 17.15
N ASN A 167 -14.17 -10.43 17.27
CA ASN A 167 -13.44 -11.30 18.18
C ASN A 167 -11.97 -11.43 17.70
N PRO A 168 -10.95 -11.10 18.54
CA PRO A 168 -9.54 -11.13 18.15
C PRO A 168 -9.03 -12.50 17.65
N ARG A 169 -9.76 -13.58 17.96
CA ARG A 169 -9.44 -14.94 17.47
C ARG A 169 -10.11 -15.27 16.12
N ARG A 170 -10.89 -14.33 15.55
CA ARG A 170 -11.68 -14.51 14.33
C ARG A 170 -11.45 -13.38 13.32
N VAL A 171 -10.21 -12.91 13.23
CA VAL A 171 -9.74 -11.82 12.36
C VAL A 171 -8.67 -12.32 11.40
N LYS A 172 -7.75 -11.47 10.94
CA LYS A 172 -6.67 -11.82 9.99
C LYS A 172 -6.10 -13.22 10.22
N GLY A 173 -5.97 -13.99 9.13
CA GLY A 173 -5.50 -15.38 9.16
C GLY A 173 -6.59 -16.41 9.44
N THR A 174 -7.86 -16.01 9.51
CA THR A 174 -9.00 -16.93 9.71
C THR A 174 -10.04 -16.78 8.60
N LEU A 175 -10.91 -17.79 8.45
CA LEU A 175 -12.03 -17.79 7.49
C LEU A 175 -13.30 -17.11 8.03
N TYR A 176 -13.23 -16.52 9.22
CA TYR A 176 -14.35 -15.75 9.76
C TYR A 176 -14.46 -14.36 9.11
N LYS A 177 -15.63 -13.71 9.27
CA LYS A 177 -15.92 -12.39 8.71
C LYS A 177 -14.80 -11.36 8.99
N GLY A 178 -14.25 -11.32 10.20
CA GLY A 178 -13.14 -10.42 10.54
C GLY A 178 -11.83 -10.70 9.80
N GLY A 179 -11.68 -11.91 9.22
CA GLY A 179 -10.49 -12.30 8.45
C GLY A 179 -10.61 -12.10 6.94
N ILE A 180 -11.84 -12.21 6.40
CA ILE A 180 -12.06 -12.24 4.94
C ILE A 180 -12.93 -11.10 4.40
N ASN A 181 -13.65 -10.37 5.26
CA ASN A 181 -14.46 -9.24 4.83
C ASN A 181 -13.58 -7.99 4.72
N VAL A 182 -13.19 -7.66 3.50
CA VAL A 182 -12.33 -6.53 3.17
C VAL A 182 -13.12 -5.42 2.47
N PRO A 183 -12.71 -4.16 2.61
CA PRO A 183 -13.30 -3.07 1.83
C PRO A 183 -12.95 -3.25 0.36
N MET A 184 -13.90 -2.90 -0.53
CA MET A 184 -13.68 -2.80 -1.96
C MET A 184 -14.40 -1.56 -2.48
N ILE A 185 -13.67 -0.69 -3.17
CA ILE A 185 -14.19 0.51 -3.83
C ILE A 185 -13.78 0.47 -5.28
N VAL A 186 -14.73 0.70 -6.18
CA VAL A 186 -14.44 0.80 -7.63
C VAL A 186 -14.90 2.18 -8.10
N SER A 187 -14.00 2.90 -8.75
CA SER A 187 -14.25 4.24 -9.30
C SER A 187 -13.70 4.36 -10.72
N GLY A 188 -14.23 5.28 -11.50
CA GLY A 188 -13.75 5.59 -12.85
C GLY A 188 -14.86 5.73 -13.88
N ASN A 189 -14.49 6.12 -15.08
CA ASN A 189 -15.38 6.53 -16.16
C ASN A 189 -16.45 5.46 -16.57
N LYS A 190 -16.16 4.18 -16.38
CA LYS A 190 -17.05 3.06 -16.75
C LYS A 190 -17.84 2.47 -15.58
N VAL A 191 -17.80 3.10 -14.43
CA VAL A 191 -18.55 2.66 -13.25
C VAL A 191 -19.94 3.27 -13.31
N ASN A 192 -20.96 2.42 -13.44
CA ASN A 192 -22.35 2.84 -13.64
C ASN A 192 -23.19 2.84 -12.35
N ARG A 193 -22.61 2.42 -11.23
CA ARG A 193 -23.28 2.38 -9.91
C ARG A 193 -22.52 3.27 -8.94
N SER A 194 -23.28 3.97 -8.10
CA SER A 194 -22.73 4.81 -7.02
C SER A 194 -23.49 4.55 -5.73
N ASN A 195 -22.76 4.56 -4.61
CA ASN A 195 -23.31 4.45 -3.24
C ASN A 195 -23.98 3.10 -2.92
N ASP A 196 -23.41 1.99 -3.37
CA ASP A 196 -23.85 0.64 -3.01
C ASP A 196 -23.10 0.09 -1.78
#